data_172216061954b368db0ec822a983d0b3
#
_entry.id   172216061954b368db0ec822a983d0b3
#
_cell.length_a   1.000
_cell.length_b   1.000
_cell.length_c   1.000
_cell.angle_alpha   90.00
_cell.angle_beta   90.00
_cell.angle_gamma   90.00
#
_symmetry.space_group_name_H-M   'P 1'
#
loop_
_entity.id
_entity.type
_entity.pdbx_description
1 polymer ?
#
loop_
_entity_poly.entity_id
_entity_poly.type
_entity_poly.pdbx_seq_one_letter_code
_entity_poly.pdbx_strand_id
1 'polypeptide(L)'
;MNILVTGANGQLGNEMRIISKNSTDRYIFTDVNQVEGLETTYLDITDLEALRKMVAENKIDAIVNCAAWTNVDGAEDPEKYALVEKLNATAPENLAKAMKEVDGWLVQISTDYVFGKEPYNTPCKENQKGTPTGVYGVTKLLGEQKIIATGCKYMILRTAWLYSEFGKNFVKTMLNLTATKPQLMVVFDQTGTPTYAFDLAIAIVAALKNPVEGIYHYSNEGVCSWYDFTKMIAEYSGQTACDIQPCHSNEFPSPVTRPSYSVLDKTKIKETFGIKVPYWTDSLKICISNLKNDK
;
A
#
# COMPACT_ATOMS: atom_id res chain seq x y z
N MET A 1 19.23 12.69 -3.75
CA MET A 1 18.30 12.47 -4.86
C MET A 1 17.17 13.49 -4.83
N ASN A 2 16.55 13.79 -6.00
CA ASN A 2 15.27 14.50 -6.07
C ASN A 2 14.16 13.45 -6.23
N ILE A 3 13.32 13.32 -5.23
CA ILE A 3 12.29 12.26 -5.14
C ILE A 3 10.90 12.90 -5.27
N LEU A 4 10.13 12.46 -6.26
CA LEU A 4 8.74 12.83 -6.44
C LEU A 4 7.84 11.79 -5.75
N VAL A 5 7.00 12.20 -4.83
CA VAL A 5 6.02 11.35 -4.17
C VAL A 5 4.63 11.70 -4.69
N THR A 6 3.95 10.77 -5.33
CA THR A 6 2.57 10.94 -5.82
C THR A 6 1.57 10.31 -4.86
N GLY A 7 0.32 10.78 -4.83
CA GLY A 7 -0.63 10.36 -3.81
C GLY A 7 -0.19 10.76 -2.39
N ALA A 8 0.45 11.92 -2.30
CA ALA A 8 1.16 12.37 -1.11
C ALA A 8 0.26 12.65 0.10
N ASN A 9 -1.03 12.84 -0.12
CA ASN A 9 -2.01 13.08 0.95
C ASN A 9 -2.69 11.79 1.44
N GLY A 10 -2.32 10.63 0.87
CA GLY A 10 -2.74 9.31 1.31
C GLY A 10 -1.93 8.79 2.52
N GLN A 11 -2.21 7.55 2.95
CA GLN A 11 -1.55 6.92 4.09
C GLN A 11 -0.02 6.91 3.92
N LEU A 12 0.48 6.21 2.90
CA LEU A 12 1.93 6.08 2.66
C LEU A 12 2.59 7.41 2.30
N GLY A 13 1.90 8.28 1.55
CA GLY A 13 2.43 9.60 1.19
C GLY A 13 2.70 10.48 2.41
N ASN A 14 1.83 10.46 3.42
CA ASN A 14 2.07 11.18 4.68
C ASN A 14 3.22 10.57 5.48
N GLU A 15 3.37 9.24 5.50
CA GLU A 15 4.52 8.61 6.15
C GLU A 15 5.85 8.98 5.43
N MET A 16 5.84 9.08 4.10
CA MET A 16 6.98 9.60 3.35
C MET A 16 7.32 11.05 3.73
N ARG A 17 6.31 11.90 4.02
CA ARG A 17 6.55 13.27 4.55
C ARG A 17 7.23 13.26 5.91
N ILE A 18 6.83 12.35 6.81
CA ILE A 18 7.46 12.25 8.12
C ILE A 18 8.94 11.87 7.98
N ILE A 19 9.24 10.87 7.16
CA ILE A 19 10.60 10.39 6.94
C ILE A 19 11.46 11.45 6.25
N SER A 20 10.90 12.19 5.30
CA SER A 20 11.63 13.22 4.54
C SER A 20 12.22 14.32 5.42
N LYS A 21 11.60 14.61 6.58
CA LYS A 21 12.07 15.64 7.51
C LYS A 21 13.52 15.41 8.02
N ASN A 22 13.95 14.14 8.03
CA ASN A 22 15.28 13.75 8.50
C ASN A 22 16.19 13.26 7.35
N SER A 23 15.81 13.53 6.10
CA SER A 23 16.56 13.12 4.90
C SER A 23 17.38 14.27 4.35
N THR A 24 18.50 13.95 3.72
CA THR A 24 19.30 14.88 2.90
C THR A 24 18.80 14.96 1.46
N ASP A 25 17.90 14.07 1.05
CA ASP A 25 17.27 14.08 -0.26
C ASP A 25 16.18 15.16 -0.34
N ARG A 26 15.98 15.71 -1.53
CA ARG A 26 14.89 16.66 -1.80
C ARG A 26 13.63 15.89 -2.16
N TYR A 27 12.53 16.13 -1.45
CA TYR A 27 11.24 15.55 -1.73
C TYR A 27 10.27 16.58 -2.31
N ILE A 28 9.51 16.17 -3.31
CA ILE A 28 8.38 16.93 -3.86
C ILE A 28 7.13 16.06 -3.69
N PHE A 29 6.14 16.61 -2.99
CA PHE A 29 4.90 15.90 -2.67
C PHE A 29 3.78 16.38 -3.61
N THR A 30 3.14 15.45 -4.31
CA THR A 30 2.10 15.74 -5.29
C THR A 30 0.84 14.91 -5.08
N ASP A 31 -0.30 15.53 -5.30
CA ASP A 31 -1.63 14.90 -5.24
C ASP A 31 -2.62 15.68 -6.11
N VAL A 32 -3.73 15.06 -6.49
CA VAL A 32 -4.86 15.75 -7.13
C VAL A 32 -5.74 16.48 -6.11
N ASN A 33 -5.67 16.08 -4.85
CA ASN A 33 -6.40 16.72 -3.75
C ASN A 33 -5.46 17.65 -3.00
N GLN A 34 -5.96 18.87 -2.71
CA GLN A 34 -5.27 19.80 -1.83
C GLN A 34 -5.80 19.66 -0.41
N VAL A 35 -4.89 19.63 0.57
CA VAL A 35 -5.22 19.57 1.99
C VAL A 35 -4.62 20.80 2.66
N GLU A 36 -5.44 21.56 3.36
CA GLU A 36 -5.01 22.75 4.09
C GLU A 36 -3.92 22.39 5.11
N GLY A 37 -2.87 23.20 5.15
CA GLY A 37 -1.72 22.99 6.04
C GLY A 37 -0.68 21.97 5.54
N LEU A 38 -0.91 21.30 4.40
CA LEU A 38 0.08 20.42 3.75
C LEU A 38 0.61 21.04 2.46
N GLU A 39 1.93 21.18 2.39
CA GLU A 39 2.59 21.58 1.14
C GLU A 39 2.48 20.43 0.13
N THR A 40 1.61 20.62 -0.87
CA THR A 40 1.32 19.62 -1.92
C THR A 40 1.19 20.34 -3.26
N THR A 41 1.98 19.91 -4.24
CA THR A 41 1.83 20.40 -5.62
C THR A 41 0.75 19.58 -6.34
N TYR A 42 -0.14 20.25 -7.07
CA TYR A 42 -1.13 19.54 -7.88
C TYR A 42 -0.44 18.77 -9.02
N LEU A 43 -0.78 17.49 -9.15
CA LEU A 43 -0.35 16.64 -10.27
C LEU A 43 -1.34 15.51 -10.49
N ASP A 44 -1.92 15.45 -11.69
CA ASP A 44 -2.69 14.28 -12.14
C ASP A 44 -1.74 13.27 -12.82
N ILE A 45 -1.53 12.13 -12.21
CA ILE A 45 -0.64 11.08 -12.74
C ILE A 45 -1.17 10.42 -14.03
N THR A 46 -2.41 10.72 -14.43
CA THR A 46 -2.98 10.27 -15.71
C THR A 46 -2.60 11.18 -16.88
N ASP A 47 -2.04 12.35 -16.62
CA ASP A 47 -1.55 13.31 -17.61
C ASP A 47 -0.04 13.12 -17.82
N LEU A 48 0.33 12.45 -18.90
CA LEU A 48 1.73 12.15 -19.24
C LEU A 48 2.56 13.41 -19.49
N GLU A 49 1.98 14.44 -20.10
CA GLU A 49 2.73 15.67 -20.39
C GLU A 49 2.99 16.48 -19.12
N ALA A 50 2.01 16.54 -18.19
CA ALA A 50 2.23 17.12 -16.87
C ALA A 50 3.30 16.37 -16.08
N LEU A 51 3.34 15.03 -16.17
CA LEU A 51 4.38 14.21 -15.55
C LEU A 51 5.77 14.51 -16.14
N ARG A 52 5.90 14.54 -17.46
CA ARG A 52 7.16 14.87 -18.17
C ARG A 52 7.71 16.22 -17.75
N LYS A 53 6.83 17.22 -17.73
CA LYS A 53 7.17 18.56 -17.29
C LYS A 53 7.66 18.58 -15.84
N MET A 54 6.90 17.95 -14.93
CA MET A 54 7.25 17.86 -13.50
C MET A 54 8.63 17.20 -13.32
N VAL A 55 8.86 16.07 -14.00
CA VAL A 55 10.11 15.31 -13.92
C VAL A 55 11.30 16.13 -14.43
N ALA A 56 11.17 16.77 -15.59
CA ALA A 56 12.24 17.55 -16.22
C ALA A 56 12.58 18.82 -15.42
N GLU A 57 11.59 19.63 -15.09
CA GLU A 57 11.79 20.91 -14.39
C GLU A 57 12.40 20.73 -13.00
N ASN A 58 12.05 19.63 -12.32
CA ASN A 58 12.53 19.34 -10.97
C ASN A 58 13.73 18.40 -10.93
N LYS A 59 14.22 17.93 -12.09
CA LYS A 59 15.35 17.00 -12.20
C LYS A 59 15.14 15.76 -11.32
N ILE A 60 13.99 15.12 -11.46
CA ILE A 60 13.58 13.99 -10.61
C ILE A 60 14.45 12.77 -10.91
N ASP A 61 15.07 12.20 -9.88
CA ASP A 61 15.87 10.98 -9.94
C ASP A 61 15.02 9.72 -9.70
N ALA A 62 13.97 9.85 -8.85
CA ALA A 62 13.08 8.75 -8.53
C ALA A 62 11.63 9.23 -8.28
N ILE A 63 10.66 8.43 -8.70
CA ILE A 63 9.24 8.59 -8.31
C ILE A 63 8.86 7.48 -7.34
N VAL A 64 8.21 7.84 -6.23
CA VAL A 64 7.51 6.91 -5.33
C VAL A 64 6.01 7.08 -5.57
N ASN A 65 5.40 6.15 -6.29
CA ASN A 65 3.98 6.20 -6.58
C ASN A 65 3.15 5.57 -5.47
N CYS A 66 2.57 6.42 -4.61
CA CYS A 66 1.62 6.05 -3.57
C CYS A 66 0.15 6.23 -4.03
N ALA A 67 -0.08 6.83 -5.22
CA ALA A 67 -1.41 7.04 -5.75
C ALA A 67 -1.95 5.76 -6.40
N ALA A 68 -3.20 5.42 -6.08
CA ALA A 68 -3.94 4.32 -6.69
C ALA A 68 -5.43 4.42 -6.36
N TRP A 69 -6.27 3.74 -7.13
CA TRP A 69 -7.59 3.36 -6.67
C TRP A 69 -7.46 2.20 -5.67
N THR A 70 -7.86 2.41 -4.42
CA THR A 70 -7.69 1.42 -3.33
C THR A 70 -9.00 0.88 -2.76
N ASN A 71 -10.15 1.41 -3.19
CA ASN A 71 -11.46 0.89 -2.78
C ASN A 71 -11.75 -0.41 -3.53
N VAL A 72 -11.41 -1.54 -2.91
CA VAL A 72 -11.53 -2.89 -3.49
C VAL A 72 -12.96 -3.19 -3.91
N ASP A 73 -13.92 -2.99 -3.00
CA ASP A 73 -15.34 -3.28 -3.26
C ASP A 73 -15.93 -2.33 -4.32
N GLY A 74 -15.55 -1.05 -4.27
CA GLY A 74 -15.96 -0.04 -5.25
C GLY A 74 -15.36 -0.23 -6.64
N ALA A 75 -14.30 -1.05 -6.78
CA ALA A 75 -13.71 -1.37 -8.08
C ALA A 75 -14.59 -2.34 -8.90
N GLU A 76 -15.46 -3.10 -8.26
CA GLU A 76 -16.38 -4.03 -8.94
C GLU A 76 -17.58 -3.31 -9.59
N ASP A 77 -17.76 -2.02 -9.35
CA ASP A 77 -18.79 -1.22 -10.01
C ASP A 77 -18.41 -1.02 -11.49
N PRO A 78 -19.22 -1.56 -12.45
CA PRO A 78 -18.89 -1.46 -13.88
C PRO A 78 -18.73 -0.01 -14.38
N GLU A 79 -19.43 0.95 -13.78
CA GLU A 79 -19.34 2.35 -14.16
C GLU A 79 -17.99 2.97 -13.78
N LYS A 80 -17.29 2.39 -12.81
CA LYS A 80 -15.99 2.85 -12.34
C LYS A 80 -14.81 2.13 -12.98
N TYR A 81 -15.03 1.03 -13.71
CA TYR A 81 -13.96 0.21 -14.27
C TYR A 81 -12.91 1.02 -15.04
N ALA A 82 -13.38 1.89 -15.95
CA ALA A 82 -12.48 2.72 -16.76
C ALA A 82 -11.58 3.65 -15.90
N LEU A 83 -12.13 4.20 -14.82
CA LEU A 83 -11.37 5.03 -13.88
C LEU A 83 -10.39 4.18 -13.05
N VAL A 84 -10.82 3.01 -12.59
CA VAL A 84 -9.96 2.08 -11.84
C VAL A 84 -8.79 1.63 -12.68
N GLU A 85 -9.02 1.22 -13.94
CA GLU A 85 -7.96 0.83 -14.87
C GLU A 85 -7.03 2.02 -15.18
N LYS A 86 -7.60 3.21 -15.43
CA LYS A 86 -6.81 4.41 -15.69
C LYS A 86 -5.84 4.71 -14.55
N LEU A 87 -6.30 4.65 -13.29
CA LEU A 87 -5.49 4.94 -12.11
C LEU A 87 -4.51 3.81 -11.74
N ASN A 88 -4.92 2.54 -11.89
CA ASN A 88 -4.12 1.41 -11.45
C ASN A 88 -3.21 0.81 -12.53
N ALA A 89 -3.46 1.10 -13.81
CA ALA A 89 -2.70 0.55 -14.92
C ALA A 89 -2.11 1.62 -15.84
N THR A 90 -2.91 2.55 -16.36
CA THR A 90 -2.43 3.56 -17.30
C THR A 90 -1.55 4.62 -16.63
N ALA A 91 -1.92 5.10 -15.45
CA ALA A 91 -1.12 6.08 -14.73
C ALA A 91 0.27 5.53 -14.31
N PRO A 92 0.41 4.30 -13.76
CA PRO A 92 1.71 3.67 -13.56
C PRO A 92 2.56 3.55 -14.85
N GLU A 93 1.94 3.23 -15.98
CA GLU A 93 2.62 3.22 -17.28
C GLU A 93 3.15 4.61 -17.66
N ASN A 94 2.35 5.68 -17.44
CA ASN A 94 2.79 7.04 -17.71
C ASN A 94 3.97 7.46 -16.83
N LEU A 95 3.93 7.13 -15.53
CA LEU A 95 5.04 7.36 -14.61
C LEU A 95 6.32 6.65 -15.08
N ALA A 96 6.18 5.39 -15.51
CA ALA A 96 7.29 4.60 -16.04
C ALA A 96 7.87 5.21 -17.32
N LYS A 97 7.03 5.67 -18.25
CA LYS A 97 7.47 6.35 -19.47
C LYS A 97 8.24 7.63 -19.15
N ALA A 98 7.72 8.47 -18.26
CA ALA A 98 8.40 9.71 -17.86
C ALA A 98 9.76 9.43 -17.20
N MET A 99 9.86 8.41 -16.34
CA MET A 99 11.13 8.06 -15.70
C MET A 99 12.12 7.40 -16.65
N LYS A 100 11.67 6.63 -17.64
CA LYS A 100 12.54 6.07 -18.67
C LYS A 100 13.25 7.17 -19.47
N GLU A 101 12.57 8.26 -19.79
CA GLU A 101 13.12 9.38 -20.58
C GLU A 101 14.30 10.08 -19.88
N VAL A 102 14.38 10.00 -18.54
CA VAL A 102 15.45 10.60 -17.73
C VAL A 102 16.38 9.57 -17.08
N ASP A 103 16.27 8.29 -17.47
CA ASP A 103 17.01 7.16 -16.88
C ASP A 103 16.84 7.03 -15.35
N GLY A 104 15.69 7.48 -14.81
CA GLY A 104 15.37 7.50 -13.40
C GLY A 104 14.64 6.25 -12.91
N TRP A 105 14.33 6.19 -11.62
CA TRP A 105 13.70 5.05 -10.94
C TRP A 105 12.22 5.26 -10.68
N LEU A 106 11.41 4.22 -10.90
CA LEU A 106 10.02 4.17 -10.44
C LEU A 106 9.85 3.15 -9.32
N VAL A 107 9.46 3.60 -8.14
CA VAL A 107 8.95 2.76 -7.05
C VAL A 107 7.44 2.73 -7.13
N GLN A 108 6.87 1.59 -7.51
CA GLN A 108 5.43 1.38 -7.64
C GLN A 108 4.88 0.55 -6.50
N ILE A 109 3.88 1.07 -5.79
CA ILE A 109 3.17 0.27 -4.79
C ILE A 109 2.11 -0.59 -5.47
N SER A 110 2.18 -1.90 -5.23
CA SER A 110 1.24 -2.91 -5.68
C SER A 110 0.62 -3.66 -4.49
N THR A 111 0.01 -4.81 -4.71
CA THR A 111 -0.88 -5.46 -3.73
C THR A 111 -0.74 -6.98 -3.73
N ASP A 112 -1.06 -7.60 -2.60
CA ASP A 112 -1.29 -9.03 -2.43
C ASP A 112 -2.51 -9.54 -3.25
N TYR A 113 -3.44 -8.66 -3.63
CA TYR A 113 -4.60 -9.00 -4.47
C TYR A 113 -4.23 -9.42 -5.91
N VAL A 114 -2.96 -9.33 -6.30
CA VAL A 114 -2.48 -9.97 -7.54
C VAL A 114 -2.51 -11.50 -7.44
N PHE A 115 -2.63 -12.04 -6.24
CA PHE A 115 -2.89 -13.45 -5.93
C PHE A 115 -4.35 -13.64 -5.47
N GLY A 116 -4.81 -14.89 -5.31
CA GLY A 116 -6.08 -15.14 -4.62
C GLY A 116 -7.01 -16.15 -5.27
N LYS A 117 -6.88 -16.44 -6.58
CA LYS A 117 -7.71 -17.45 -7.24
C LYS A 117 -7.31 -18.89 -6.86
N GLU A 118 -6.03 -19.10 -6.62
CA GLU A 118 -5.52 -20.40 -6.16
C GLU A 118 -5.55 -20.47 -4.64
N PRO A 119 -5.90 -21.62 -4.04
CA PRO A 119 -5.88 -21.81 -2.60
C PRO A 119 -4.44 -21.96 -2.10
N TYR A 120 -3.77 -20.84 -1.89
CA TYR A 120 -2.42 -20.83 -1.32
C TYR A 120 -2.46 -21.25 0.16
N ASN A 121 -1.44 -21.99 0.61
CA ASN A 121 -1.22 -22.38 1.98
C ASN A 121 0.23 -22.15 2.43
N THR A 122 1.02 -21.50 1.60
CA THR A 122 2.41 -21.10 1.85
C THR A 122 2.58 -19.64 1.39
N PRO A 123 3.51 -18.87 1.99
CA PRO A 123 3.75 -17.49 1.58
C PRO A 123 4.03 -17.36 0.10
N CYS A 124 3.30 -16.42 -0.55
CA CYS A 124 3.42 -16.15 -1.97
C CYS A 124 4.78 -15.52 -2.28
N LYS A 125 5.45 -16.01 -3.33
CA LYS A 125 6.73 -15.48 -3.83
C LYS A 125 6.53 -14.56 -5.04
N GLU A 126 7.48 -13.67 -5.27
CA GLU A 126 7.41 -12.66 -6.34
C GLU A 126 7.34 -13.26 -7.75
N ASN A 127 7.93 -14.44 -7.95
CA ASN A 127 7.94 -15.16 -9.23
C ASN A 127 6.70 -16.03 -9.48
N GLN A 128 5.77 -16.12 -8.53
CA GLN A 128 4.51 -16.81 -8.75
C GLN A 128 3.61 -16.04 -9.72
N LYS A 129 2.92 -16.79 -10.57
CA LYS A 129 1.95 -16.21 -11.51
C LYS A 129 0.82 -15.51 -10.75
N GLY A 130 0.52 -14.28 -11.15
CA GLY A 130 -0.66 -13.57 -10.63
C GLY A 130 -1.96 -14.25 -11.03
N THR A 131 -2.87 -14.39 -10.06
CA THR A 131 -4.19 -15.03 -10.21
C THR A 131 -5.25 -14.20 -9.48
N PRO A 132 -5.44 -12.91 -9.87
CA PRO A 132 -6.38 -12.02 -9.17
C PRO A 132 -7.82 -12.49 -9.32
N THR A 133 -8.66 -12.23 -8.31
CA THR A 133 -10.08 -12.62 -8.26
C THR A 133 -11.06 -11.49 -8.52
N GLY A 134 -10.61 -10.22 -8.44
CA GLY A 134 -11.43 -9.03 -8.61
C GLY A 134 -10.76 -7.94 -9.44
N VAL A 135 -11.53 -6.96 -9.84
CA VAL A 135 -11.11 -5.84 -10.71
C VAL A 135 -9.91 -5.08 -10.13
N TYR A 136 -9.90 -4.84 -8.82
CA TYR A 136 -8.76 -4.20 -8.15
C TYR A 136 -7.46 -4.96 -8.40
N GLY A 137 -7.43 -6.26 -8.11
CA GLY A 137 -6.25 -7.09 -8.32
C GLY A 137 -5.83 -7.19 -9.79
N VAL A 138 -6.80 -7.34 -10.70
CA VAL A 138 -6.57 -7.39 -12.15
C VAL A 138 -5.90 -6.12 -12.65
N THR A 139 -6.45 -4.95 -12.28
CA THR A 139 -5.92 -3.66 -12.75
C THR A 139 -4.56 -3.32 -12.14
N LYS A 140 -4.31 -3.71 -10.88
CA LYS A 140 -2.98 -3.56 -10.25
C LYS A 140 -1.94 -4.44 -10.96
N LEU A 141 -2.27 -5.71 -11.25
CA LEU A 141 -1.38 -6.62 -12.00
C LEU A 141 -1.11 -6.11 -13.41
N LEU A 142 -2.13 -5.58 -14.09
CA LEU A 142 -1.96 -4.95 -15.40
C LEU A 142 -1.00 -3.76 -15.33
N GLY A 143 -1.08 -2.95 -14.27
CA GLY A 143 -0.14 -1.84 -14.03
C GLY A 143 1.31 -2.31 -13.88
N GLU A 144 1.56 -3.40 -13.14
CA GLU A 144 2.89 -4.02 -13.04
C GLU A 144 3.41 -4.42 -14.43
N GLN A 145 2.58 -5.11 -15.22
CA GLN A 145 2.95 -5.57 -16.57
C GLN A 145 3.27 -4.40 -17.51
N LYS A 146 2.47 -3.33 -17.46
CA LYS A 146 2.70 -2.13 -18.28
C LYS A 146 3.98 -1.40 -17.88
N ILE A 147 4.31 -1.27 -16.58
CA ILE A 147 5.59 -0.72 -16.12
C ILE A 147 6.75 -1.51 -16.71
N ILE A 148 6.74 -2.84 -16.56
CA ILE A 148 7.80 -3.74 -17.04
C ILE A 148 7.96 -3.60 -18.57
N ALA A 149 6.85 -3.53 -19.31
CA ALA A 149 6.87 -3.39 -20.77
C ALA A 149 7.49 -2.08 -21.26
N THR A 150 7.52 -1.01 -20.45
CA THR A 150 8.20 0.24 -20.83
C THR A 150 9.72 0.08 -20.87
N GLY A 151 10.30 -0.84 -20.09
CA GLY A 151 11.74 -0.97 -19.90
C GLY A 151 12.35 0.20 -19.12
N CYS A 152 11.59 0.86 -18.24
CA CYS A 152 12.15 1.79 -17.25
C CYS A 152 12.82 1.01 -16.11
N LYS A 153 13.67 1.66 -15.32
CA LYS A 153 14.17 1.12 -14.07
C LYS A 153 13.05 1.15 -13.01
N TYR A 154 12.73 0.01 -12.41
CA TYR A 154 11.59 -0.08 -11.50
C TYR A 154 11.89 -0.91 -10.25
N MET A 155 11.21 -0.58 -9.17
CA MET A 155 10.99 -1.43 -8.01
C MET A 155 9.47 -1.50 -7.76
N ILE A 156 8.87 -2.67 -7.98
CA ILE A 156 7.45 -2.89 -7.66
C ILE A 156 7.37 -3.54 -6.30
N LEU A 157 6.68 -2.88 -5.36
CA LEU A 157 6.50 -3.35 -3.98
C LEU A 157 5.06 -3.80 -3.78
N ARG A 158 4.82 -5.11 -3.76
CA ARG A 158 3.52 -5.67 -3.37
C ARG A 158 3.40 -5.66 -1.86
N THR A 159 2.31 -5.08 -1.35
CA THR A 159 2.02 -4.98 0.08
C THR A 159 0.61 -5.47 0.39
N ALA A 160 0.31 -5.70 1.67
CA ALA A 160 -0.97 -6.21 2.14
C ALA A 160 -1.45 -5.41 3.36
N TRP A 161 -2.76 -5.23 3.51
CA TRP A 161 -3.42 -4.73 4.73
C TRP A 161 -2.78 -3.46 5.30
N LEU A 162 -2.56 -2.47 4.43
CA LEU A 162 -1.88 -1.22 4.77
C LEU A 162 -2.71 -0.38 5.75
N TYR A 163 -2.06 0.09 6.81
CA TYR A 163 -2.65 1.00 7.79
C TYR A 163 -1.64 2.06 8.25
N SER A 164 -2.13 3.18 8.74
CA SER A 164 -1.36 4.24 9.38
C SER A 164 -2.27 5.13 10.22
N GLU A 165 -1.72 6.15 10.85
CA GLU A 165 -2.43 7.24 11.51
C GLU A 165 -3.26 8.07 10.53
N PHE A 166 -2.86 8.08 9.25
CA PHE A 166 -3.45 8.90 8.19
C PHE A 166 -4.52 8.15 7.39
N GLY A 167 -5.40 8.92 6.76
CA GLY A 167 -6.42 8.40 5.87
C GLY A 167 -7.44 7.48 6.55
N LYS A 168 -8.20 6.74 5.73
CA LYS A 168 -9.15 5.72 6.17
C LYS A 168 -8.49 4.35 6.05
N ASN A 169 -8.58 3.52 7.09
CA ASN A 169 -8.01 2.17 7.08
C ASN A 169 -8.73 1.28 8.11
N PHE A 170 -8.40 -0.01 8.10
CA PHE A 170 -9.02 -1.01 8.95
C PHE A 170 -8.81 -0.71 10.45
N VAL A 171 -7.61 -0.30 10.86
CA VAL A 171 -7.31 0.02 12.27
C VAL A 171 -8.22 1.12 12.79
N LYS A 172 -8.34 2.24 12.07
CA LYS A 172 -9.22 3.35 12.47
C LYS A 172 -10.70 2.97 12.45
N THR A 173 -11.10 2.10 11.51
CA THR A 173 -12.47 1.56 11.47
C THR A 173 -12.75 0.71 12.70
N MET A 174 -11.85 -0.22 13.05
CA MET A 174 -12.03 -1.09 14.22
C MET A 174 -11.97 -0.29 15.53
N LEU A 175 -11.08 0.70 15.65
CA LEU A 175 -11.06 1.61 16.82
C LEU A 175 -12.41 2.31 17.04
N ASN A 176 -13.06 2.76 15.95
CA ASN A 176 -14.38 3.38 16.06
C ASN A 176 -15.47 2.36 16.43
N LEU A 177 -15.44 1.18 15.79
CA LEU A 177 -16.46 0.15 16.03
C LEU A 177 -16.35 -0.46 17.42
N THR A 178 -15.15 -0.76 17.91
CA THR A 178 -14.95 -1.34 19.26
C THR A 178 -15.25 -0.34 20.37
N ALA A 179 -15.18 0.97 20.09
CA ALA A 179 -15.60 2.01 21.04
C ALA A 179 -17.12 2.19 21.13
N THR A 180 -17.86 1.81 20.08
CA THR A 180 -19.29 2.19 19.93
C THR A 180 -20.24 1.01 19.90
N LYS A 181 -19.76 -0.21 19.60
CA LYS A 181 -20.58 -1.41 19.47
C LYS A 181 -20.37 -2.35 20.66
N PRO A 182 -21.43 -2.97 21.21
CA PRO A 182 -21.28 -3.97 22.26
C PRO A 182 -20.71 -5.28 21.74
N GLN A 183 -20.90 -5.60 20.45
CA GLN A 183 -20.42 -6.82 19.81
C GLN A 183 -20.05 -6.55 18.34
N LEU A 184 -19.02 -7.26 17.86
CA LEU A 184 -18.59 -7.30 16.46
C LEU A 184 -18.36 -8.74 16.02
N MET A 185 -18.80 -9.06 14.77
CA MET A 185 -18.44 -10.28 14.06
C MET A 185 -17.32 -9.93 13.09
N VAL A 186 -16.19 -10.63 13.18
CA VAL A 186 -15.01 -10.34 12.35
C VAL A 186 -14.49 -11.61 11.69
N VAL A 187 -14.21 -11.54 10.39
CA VAL A 187 -13.76 -12.67 9.57
C VAL A 187 -12.43 -13.23 10.10
N PHE A 188 -12.37 -14.56 10.32
CA PHE A 188 -11.18 -15.25 10.82
C PHE A 188 -10.54 -16.21 9.80
N ASP A 189 -11.23 -16.56 8.72
CA ASP A 189 -10.79 -17.49 7.68
C ASP A 189 -10.11 -16.81 6.47
N GLN A 190 -9.75 -15.53 6.63
CA GLN A 190 -8.86 -14.79 5.74
C GLN A 190 -7.57 -14.48 6.48
N THR A 191 -6.46 -15.03 5.97
CA THR A 191 -5.14 -14.98 6.59
C THR A 191 -4.19 -14.13 5.77
N GLY A 192 -3.55 -13.17 6.42
CA GLY A 192 -2.60 -12.24 5.80
C GLY A 192 -1.63 -11.66 6.80
N THR A 193 -1.01 -10.54 6.45
CA THR A 193 -0.14 -9.79 7.35
C THR A 193 -0.41 -8.31 7.24
N PRO A 194 -0.71 -7.60 8.34
CA PRO A 194 -0.82 -6.16 8.34
C PRO A 194 0.51 -5.47 7.97
N THR A 195 0.42 -4.32 7.32
CA THR A 195 1.57 -3.49 6.98
C THR A 195 1.39 -2.09 7.54
N TYR A 196 2.26 -1.68 8.46
CA TYR A 196 2.32 -0.30 8.90
C TYR A 196 3.01 0.55 7.84
N ALA A 197 2.33 1.59 7.35
CA ALA A 197 2.80 2.39 6.23
C ALA A 197 4.12 3.12 6.53
N PHE A 198 4.39 3.47 7.79
CA PHE A 198 5.67 4.03 8.22
C PHE A 198 6.83 3.06 8.01
N ASP A 199 6.65 1.77 8.37
CA ASP A 199 7.67 0.74 8.15
C ASP A 199 7.92 0.51 6.65
N LEU A 200 6.86 0.51 5.83
CA LEU A 200 6.98 0.43 4.37
C LEU A 200 7.73 1.65 3.81
N ALA A 201 7.47 2.85 4.32
CA ALA A 201 8.17 4.06 3.89
C ALA A 201 9.68 4.00 4.24
N ILE A 202 10.04 3.48 5.42
CA ILE A 202 11.44 3.22 5.79
C ILE A 202 12.09 2.24 4.81
N ALA A 203 11.39 1.15 4.47
CA ALA A 203 11.88 0.15 3.52
C ALA A 203 12.10 0.74 2.11
N ILE A 204 11.18 1.60 1.62
CA ILE A 204 11.31 2.29 0.34
C ILE A 204 12.55 3.18 0.33
N VAL A 205 12.76 4.00 1.35
CA VAL A 205 13.93 4.89 1.44
C VAL A 205 15.22 4.08 1.54
N ALA A 206 15.22 2.97 2.29
CA ALA A 206 16.38 2.08 2.36
C ALA A 206 16.72 1.46 1.00
N ALA A 207 15.71 1.00 0.24
CA ALA A 207 15.89 0.43 -1.09
C ALA A 207 16.38 1.48 -2.12
N LEU A 208 15.92 2.73 -2.02
CA LEU A 208 16.35 3.82 -2.91
C LEU A 208 17.82 4.22 -2.75
N LYS A 209 18.49 3.87 -1.65
CA LYS A 209 19.93 4.14 -1.47
C LYS A 209 20.81 3.36 -2.45
N ASN A 210 20.44 2.13 -2.76
CA ASN A 210 21.11 1.27 -3.73
C ASN A 210 20.02 0.47 -4.48
N PRO A 211 19.29 1.10 -5.40
CA PRO A 211 18.13 0.49 -6.00
C PRO A 211 18.49 -0.68 -6.92
N VAL A 212 17.75 -1.77 -6.80
CA VAL A 212 17.89 -2.97 -7.63
C VAL A 212 16.54 -3.24 -8.29
N GLU A 213 16.57 -3.40 -9.62
CA GLU A 213 15.35 -3.61 -10.40
C GLU A 213 14.66 -4.93 -10.04
N GLY A 214 13.34 -4.89 -9.92
CA GLY A 214 12.55 -6.09 -9.69
C GLY A 214 11.21 -5.87 -8.99
N ILE A 215 10.50 -7.00 -8.83
CA ILE A 215 9.30 -7.10 -7.99
C ILE A 215 9.75 -7.59 -6.62
N TYR A 216 9.21 -6.99 -5.58
CA TYR A 216 9.49 -7.29 -4.17
C TYR A 216 8.19 -7.37 -3.38
N HIS A 217 8.20 -8.13 -2.30
CA HIS A 217 7.13 -8.19 -1.34
C HIS A 217 7.51 -7.48 -0.04
N TYR A 218 6.60 -6.69 0.50
CA TYR A 218 6.77 -6.08 1.82
C TYR A 218 5.46 -6.09 2.60
N SER A 219 5.48 -6.67 3.77
CA SER A 219 4.53 -6.51 4.88
C SER A 219 5.30 -6.64 6.19
N ASN A 220 4.71 -6.31 7.33
CA ASN A 220 5.36 -6.61 8.60
C ASN A 220 5.56 -8.13 8.78
N GLU A 221 6.40 -8.58 9.71
CA GLU A 221 6.57 -10.01 10.00
C GLU A 221 5.37 -10.56 10.80
N GLY A 222 5.17 -11.86 10.71
CA GLY A 222 4.07 -12.58 11.36
C GLY A 222 2.87 -12.78 10.43
N VAL A 223 1.85 -13.44 10.95
CA VAL A 223 0.63 -13.81 10.23
C VAL A 223 -0.54 -13.71 11.18
N CYS A 224 -1.69 -13.23 10.71
CA CYS A 224 -2.93 -13.17 11.49
C CYS A 224 -4.16 -13.18 10.58
N SER A 225 -5.34 -13.41 11.17
CA SER A 225 -6.63 -13.13 10.55
C SER A 225 -7.09 -11.69 10.82
N TRP A 226 -8.15 -11.25 10.13
CA TRP A 226 -8.80 -9.96 10.48
C TRP A 226 -9.35 -9.97 11.91
N TYR A 227 -9.82 -11.14 12.38
CA TYR A 227 -10.26 -11.31 13.76
C TYR A 227 -9.12 -11.08 14.75
N ASP A 228 -7.96 -11.75 14.56
CA ASP A 228 -6.79 -11.57 15.42
C ASP A 228 -6.32 -10.11 15.41
N PHE A 229 -6.28 -9.48 14.22
CA PHE A 229 -5.91 -8.08 14.07
C PHE A 229 -6.84 -7.16 14.87
N THR A 230 -8.16 -7.40 14.81
CA THR A 230 -9.16 -6.62 15.57
C THR A 230 -9.00 -6.81 17.07
N LYS A 231 -8.73 -8.05 17.55
CA LYS A 231 -8.47 -8.34 18.96
C LYS A 231 -7.30 -7.52 19.48
N MET A 232 -6.18 -7.47 18.75
CA MET A 232 -5.00 -6.70 19.14
C MET A 232 -5.23 -5.19 19.06
N ILE A 233 -6.03 -4.70 18.09
CA ILE A 233 -6.43 -3.29 18.05
C ILE A 233 -7.21 -2.90 19.31
N ALA A 234 -8.18 -3.71 19.69
CA ALA A 234 -8.98 -3.46 20.90
C ALA A 234 -8.12 -3.50 22.18
N GLU A 235 -7.22 -4.48 22.29
CA GLU A 235 -6.32 -4.62 23.44
C GLU A 235 -5.39 -3.41 23.58
N TYR A 236 -4.66 -3.04 22.52
CA TYR A 236 -3.69 -1.93 22.57
C TYR A 236 -4.35 -0.55 22.72
N SER A 237 -5.59 -0.41 22.25
CA SER A 237 -6.36 0.81 22.48
C SER A 237 -7.00 0.88 23.87
N GLY A 238 -7.12 -0.24 24.58
CA GLY A 238 -7.84 -0.34 25.86
C GLY A 238 -9.36 -0.45 25.70
N GLN A 239 -9.87 -0.76 24.50
CA GLN A 239 -11.30 -0.87 24.17
C GLN A 239 -11.79 -2.32 24.30
N THR A 240 -11.63 -2.90 25.50
CA THR A 240 -11.90 -4.31 25.78
C THR A 240 -13.35 -4.65 26.10
N ALA A 241 -14.25 -3.66 26.17
CA ALA A 241 -15.67 -3.87 26.49
C ALA A 241 -16.48 -4.46 25.32
N CYS A 242 -16.02 -4.29 24.08
CA CYS A 242 -16.67 -4.85 22.90
C CYS A 242 -16.41 -6.37 22.82
N ASP A 243 -17.49 -7.15 22.71
CA ASP A 243 -17.40 -8.60 22.48
C ASP A 243 -17.07 -8.88 20.99
N ILE A 244 -15.81 -9.23 20.71
CA ILE A 244 -15.32 -9.50 19.35
C ILE A 244 -15.34 -11.00 19.11
N GLN A 245 -16.24 -11.45 18.22
CA GLN A 245 -16.46 -12.84 17.87
C GLN A 245 -15.97 -13.16 16.44
N PRO A 246 -15.43 -14.36 16.18
CA PRO A 246 -15.04 -14.77 14.83
C PRO A 246 -16.28 -15.13 13.99
N CYS A 247 -16.20 -14.87 12.69
CA CYS A 247 -17.17 -15.37 11.70
C CYS A 247 -16.44 -15.83 10.44
N HIS A 248 -17.10 -16.66 9.64
CA HIS A 248 -16.60 -17.07 8.32
C HIS A 248 -16.85 -15.99 7.25
N SER A 249 -16.08 -16.02 6.18
CA SER A 249 -16.23 -15.10 5.05
C SER A 249 -17.61 -15.16 4.40
N ASN A 250 -18.26 -16.32 4.37
CA ASN A 250 -19.62 -16.48 3.82
C ASN A 250 -20.72 -15.87 4.71
N GLU A 251 -20.42 -15.58 5.97
CA GLU A 251 -21.31 -14.88 6.90
C GLU A 251 -21.17 -13.34 6.78
N PHE A 252 -20.14 -12.88 6.09
CA PHE A 252 -19.87 -11.46 5.85
C PHE A 252 -19.91 -11.14 4.35
N PRO A 253 -21.08 -10.76 3.80
CA PRO A 253 -21.25 -10.52 2.36
C PRO A 253 -20.27 -9.45 1.84
N SER A 254 -19.56 -9.77 0.76
CA SER A 254 -18.66 -8.85 0.04
C SER A 254 -18.89 -9.04 -1.46
N PRO A 255 -18.87 -7.96 -2.26
CA PRO A 255 -18.95 -8.05 -3.72
C PRO A 255 -17.71 -8.70 -4.34
N VAL A 256 -16.62 -8.80 -3.57
CA VAL A 256 -15.33 -9.36 -4.01
C VAL A 256 -15.04 -10.65 -3.26
N THR A 257 -14.61 -11.67 -3.99
CA THR A 257 -13.99 -12.87 -3.39
C THR A 257 -12.58 -12.47 -2.91
N ARG A 258 -12.43 -12.28 -1.61
CA ARG A 258 -11.14 -11.94 -1.02
C ARG A 258 -10.26 -13.18 -0.89
N PRO A 259 -8.92 -13.05 -1.05
CA PRO A 259 -8.02 -14.17 -0.83
C PRO A 259 -8.17 -14.74 0.58
N SER A 260 -8.32 -16.07 0.69
CA SER A 260 -8.33 -16.75 1.99
C SER A 260 -6.93 -16.78 2.63
N TYR A 261 -5.88 -16.71 1.81
CA TYR A 261 -4.49 -16.65 2.25
C TYR A 261 -3.71 -15.70 1.35
N SER A 262 -3.22 -14.59 1.89
CA SER A 262 -2.49 -13.56 1.16
C SER A 262 -1.14 -13.19 1.80
N VAL A 263 -0.56 -14.12 2.56
CA VAL A 263 0.76 -13.94 3.18
C VAL A 263 1.84 -13.83 2.10
N LEU A 264 2.64 -12.78 2.16
CA LEU A 264 3.72 -12.50 1.22
C LEU A 264 5.06 -12.98 1.79
N ASP A 265 5.87 -13.70 0.98
CA ASP A 265 7.26 -14.01 1.30
C ASP A 265 8.12 -12.75 1.12
N LYS A 266 8.85 -12.36 2.15
CA LYS A 266 9.67 -11.14 2.20
C LYS A 266 11.17 -11.44 2.15
N THR A 267 11.54 -12.67 1.86
CA THR A 267 12.95 -13.11 1.83
C THR A 267 13.76 -12.25 0.85
N LYS A 268 13.23 -12.07 -0.36
CA LYS A 268 13.93 -11.33 -1.43
C LYS A 268 14.26 -9.87 -1.04
N ILE A 269 13.29 -9.12 -0.50
CA ILE A 269 13.54 -7.71 -0.12
C ILE A 269 14.54 -7.61 1.04
N LYS A 270 14.47 -8.52 2.02
CA LYS A 270 15.41 -8.58 3.15
C LYS A 270 16.83 -8.87 2.69
N GLU A 271 17.02 -9.85 1.82
CA GLU A 271 18.34 -10.24 1.31
C GLU A 271 18.92 -9.19 0.35
N THR A 272 18.10 -8.59 -0.54
CA THR A 272 18.56 -7.61 -1.52
C THR A 272 19.00 -6.31 -0.86
N PHE A 273 18.25 -5.81 0.12
CA PHE A 273 18.48 -4.48 0.68
C PHE A 273 18.94 -4.48 2.14
N GLY A 274 19.13 -5.63 2.76
CA GLY A 274 19.50 -5.74 4.17
C GLY A 274 18.43 -5.21 5.14
N ILE A 275 17.16 -5.21 4.73
CA ILE A 275 16.06 -4.64 5.50
C ILE A 275 15.67 -5.59 6.64
N LYS A 276 15.60 -5.05 7.87
CA LYS A 276 14.99 -5.72 9.01
C LYS A 276 13.52 -5.31 9.07
N VAL A 277 12.62 -6.28 8.92
CA VAL A 277 11.18 -6.07 8.96
C VAL A 277 10.66 -6.22 10.38
N PRO A 278 9.95 -5.22 10.95
CA PRO A 278 9.35 -5.32 12.28
C PRO A 278 8.20 -6.33 12.33
N TYR A 279 7.93 -6.88 13.54
CA TYR A 279 6.78 -7.74 13.77
C TYR A 279 5.49 -6.91 13.80
N TRP A 280 4.40 -7.41 13.22
CA TRP A 280 3.18 -6.63 12.99
C TRP A 280 2.52 -6.08 14.28
N THR A 281 2.60 -6.81 15.40
CA THR A 281 2.03 -6.32 16.67
C THR A 281 2.83 -5.16 17.26
N ASP A 282 4.16 -5.17 17.08
CA ASP A 282 5.02 -4.09 17.57
C ASP A 282 4.70 -2.79 16.82
N SER A 283 4.60 -2.87 15.50
CA SER A 283 4.21 -1.75 14.63
C SER A 283 2.81 -1.25 14.92
N LEU A 284 1.85 -2.16 15.14
CA LEU A 284 0.47 -1.79 15.52
C LEU A 284 0.44 -1.01 16.83
N LYS A 285 1.21 -1.45 17.83
CA LYS A 285 1.29 -0.78 19.13
C LYS A 285 1.82 0.66 18.99
N ILE A 286 2.81 0.87 18.13
CA ILE A 286 3.34 2.21 17.82
C ILE A 286 2.25 3.07 17.17
N CYS A 287 1.60 2.61 16.12
CA CYS A 287 0.54 3.34 15.43
C CYS A 287 -0.61 3.73 16.38
N ILE A 288 -1.08 2.80 17.22
CA ILE A 288 -2.14 3.10 18.20
C ILE A 288 -1.68 4.12 19.25
N SER A 289 -0.42 4.05 19.69
CA SER A 289 0.15 5.04 20.61
C SER A 289 0.17 6.43 19.97
N ASN A 290 0.59 6.55 18.72
CA ASN A 290 0.59 7.82 17.98
C ASN A 290 -0.83 8.39 17.85
N LEU A 291 -1.81 7.56 17.45
CA LEU A 291 -3.22 7.96 17.35
C LEU A 291 -3.83 8.46 18.67
N LYS A 292 -3.29 8.04 19.83
CA LYS A 292 -3.71 8.55 21.14
C LYS A 292 -3.08 9.90 21.48
N ASN A 293 -1.85 10.14 21.01
CA ASN A 293 -1.10 11.36 21.31
C ASN A 293 -1.51 12.55 20.42
N ASP A 294 -2.09 12.29 19.24
CA ASP A 294 -2.59 13.32 18.31
C ASP A 294 -4.01 13.82 18.68
N LYS A 295 -4.57 13.37 19.81
CA LYS A 295 -5.82 13.84 20.39
C LYS A 295 -5.55 14.81 21.54
#